data_fff3a0fb5bf599a496cd8aeda0d45bb6
#
_entry.id   fff3a0fb5bf599a496cd8aeda0d45bb6
#
_cell.length_a   1.000
_cell.length_b   1.000
_cell.length_c   1.000
_cell.angle_alpha   90.00
_cell.angle_beta   90.00
_cell.angle_gamma   90.00
#
_symmetry.space_group_name_H-M   'P 1'
#
loop_
_entity.id
_entity.type
_entity.pdbx_description
1 polymer ?
#
loop_
_entity_poly.entity_id
_entity_poly.type
_entity_poly.pdbx_seq_one_letter_code
_entity_poly.pdbx_strand_id
1 'polypeptide(L)'
;MSQDSLFGGPAPEQSTSALPGKNLFATHAGSPLAARMRPQSLDEVVGQEHLLAPGKPLRRLVEGSGEASVILYGPPGTGKTTIASLIASQMGQNFVGLSALDSGVKQVREVITHARQELIHGRRTVLFIDEVHRFSKTQQDALLAAVENRTVLLVAATTENPSFSVVAPLLSRSLLLQLHSLSDDDLRGVAKRALESDRGLGERNIRINDEALDQLVLLAGGDARRTLTYLEAAAEAVDDGGEITPQTVTDNVNKAVVRYDRDGDQHYDVVSAFIKSIRGSDVDAALHYLARMVEAGEDPRFIARRLIVHASEDIGMADPTALQVAVAAAEAAQLIGMPEARIPLAQATIHLATAPKSPSVISAITQAQADVAAGKVGHVPAHLRDGHYEGAKKLGNAVGYVYPHDDPRGVVEQQYLPDELEGSVYYEPTDHGAEKRVYDYIGRLRSIIRGKRAPGKNARRPQ
;
A
#
# COMPACT_ATOMS: atom_id res chain seq x y z
N MET A 1 -30.60 -74.49 6.38
CA MET A 1 -29.24 -74.03 6.74
C MET A 1 -28.93 -72.75 5.93
N SER A 2 -28.98 -71.71 6.56
CA SER A 2 -28.82 -70.30 6.15
C SER A 2 -27.40 -69.99 5.67
N GLN A 3 -27.28 -69.20 4.64
CA GLN A 3 -26.11 -68.42 4.43
C GLN A 3 -26.53 -66.95 4.22
N ASP A 4 -26.17 -66.17 5.22
CA ASP A 4 -26.35 -64.68 5.32
C ASP A 4 -25.47 -64.01 4.31
N SER A 5 -26.03 -63.08 3.56
CA SER A 5 -25.29 -62.09 2.77
C SER A 5 -24.86 -60.91 3.65
N LEU A 6 -23.59 -60.89 3.94
CA LEU A 6 -22.88 -59.70 4.42
C LEU A 6 -22.49 -58.86 3.21
N PHE A 7 -23.00 -57.65 3.09
CA PHE A 7 -22.48 -56.45 2.41
C PHE A 7 -23.61 -55.59 1.85
N GLY A 8 -24.20 -54.83 2.73
CA GLY A 8 -25.12 -53.73 2.41
C GLY A 8 -24.89 -52.57 3.33
N GLY A 9 -23.69 -51.94 3.25
CA GLY A 9 -23.47 -50.64 3.81
C GLY A 9 -23.91 -49.56 2.80
N PRO A 10 -24.50 -48.44 3.26
CA PRO A 10 -24.86 -47.38 2.33
C PRO A 10 -23.58 -46.80 1.70
N ALA A 11 -23.66 -46.54 0.40
CA ALA A 11 -22.59 -45.92 -0.35
C ALA A 11 -22.19 -44.59 0.33
N PRO A 12 -20.89 -44.26 0.42
CA PRO A 12 -20.49 -42.99 0.95
C PRO A 12 -21.02 -41.90 0.04
N GLU A 13 -21.81 -40.99 0.60
CA GLU A 13 -22.16 -39.72 -0.03
C GLU A 13 -20.86 -39.07 -0.51
N GLN A 14 -20.76 -38.90 -1.82
CA GLN A 14 -19.67 -38.13 -2.42
C GLN A 14 -19.74 -36.74 -1.82
N SER A 15 -18.83 -36.43 -0.92
CA SER A 15 -18.55 -35.07 -0.48
C SER A 15 -18.15 -34.28 -1.72
N THR A 16 -19.10 -33.55 -2.28
CA THR A 16 -18.80 -32.49 -3.24
C THR A 16 -17.84 -31.56 -2.54
N SER A 17 -16.58 -31.58 -2.95
CA SER A 17 -15.55 -30.66 -2.50
C SER A 17 -16.08 -29.25 -2.75
N ALA A 18 -16.51 -28.58 -1.69
CA ALA A 18 -16.91 -27.19 -1.74
C ALA A 18 -15.69 -26.39 -2.18
N LEU A 19 -15.83 -25.66 -3.28
CA LEU A 19 -14.78 -24.73 -3.73
C LEU A 19 -14.40 -23.79 -2.59
N PRO A 20 -13.11 -23.51 -2.40
CA PRO A 20 -12.70 -22.49 -1.46
C PRO A 20 -13.35 -21.16 -1.89
N GLY A 21 -14.13 -20.54 -1.00
CA GLY A 21 -14.76 -19.24 -1.22
C GLY A 21 -16.30 -19.20 -1.22
N LYS A 22 -17.01 -20.33 -1.27
CA LYS A 22 -18.50 -20.33 -1.20
C LYS A 22 -19.08 -19.79 0.12
N ASN A 23 -18.32 -19.71 1.21
CA ASN A 23 -18.78 -19.33 2.54
C ASN A 23 -18.20 -18.01 3.07
N LEU A 24 -17.59 -17.17 2.22
CA LEU A 24 -16.99 -15.88 2.67
C LEU A 24 -18.02 -14.91 3.31
N PHE A 25 -19.31 -15.15 3.13
CA PHE A 25 -20.39 -14.24 3.55
C PHE A 25 -21.48 -14.90 4.39
N ALA A 26 -21.30 -16.17 4.80
CA ALA A 26 -22.25 -16.81 5.70
C ALA A 26 -22.17 -16.14 7.09
N THR A 27 -23.29 -15.55 7.53
CA THR A 27 -23.42 -14.93 8.86
C THR A 27 -24.22 -15.85 9.77
N HIS A 28 -23.77 -15.98 11.04
CA HIS A 28 -24.45 -16.69 12.11
C HIS A 28 -24.83 -15.66 13.18
N ALA A 29 -25.72 -16.03 14.10
CA ALA A 29 -26.14 -15.16 15.20
C ALA A 29 -24.95 -14.62 16.04
N GLY A 30 -23.83 -15.34 16.13
CA GLY A 30 -22.58 -14.93 16.78
C GLY A 30 -21.58 -14.21 15.89
N SER A 31 -21.95 -13.85 14.65
CA SER A 31 -21.06 -13.09 13.76
C SER A 31 -20.92 -11.64 14.23
N PRO A 32 -19.76 -10.98 14.03
CA PRO A 32 -19.57 -9.57 14.35
C PRO A 32 -20.67 -8.68 13.73
N LEU A 33 -21.04 -7.61 14.42
CA LEU A 33 -22.09 -6.67 14.00
C LEU A 33 -21.85 -6.16 12.58
N ALA A 34 -20.61 -5.84 12.23
CA ALA A 34 -20.21 -5.43 10.90
C ALA A 34 -20.50 -6.47 9.79
N ALA A 35 -20.49 -7.76 10.13
CA ALA A 35 -20.85 -8.83 9.22
C ALA A 35 -22.37 -8.98 9.10
N ARG A 36 -23.10 -8.92 10.23
CA ARG A 36 -24.55 -9.02 10.30
C ARG A 36 -25.25 -7.85 9.60
N MET A 37 -24.71 -6.64 9.73
CA MET A 37 -25.23 -5.40 9.15
C MET A 37 -24.80 -5.14 7.72
N ARG A 38 -24.12 -6.12 7.09
CA ARG A 38 -23.71 -5.97 5.68
C ARG A 38 -24.95 -5.73 4.79
N PRO A 39 -24.92 -4.70 3.90
CA PRO A 39 -26.00 -4.44 2.93
C PRO A 39 -26.39 -5.68 2.13
N GLN A 40 -27.67 -5.93 1.99
CA GLN A 40 -28.26 -7.04 1.23
C GLN A 40 -28.80 -6.60 -0.15
N SER A 41 -28.93 -5.30 -0.36
CA SER A 41 -29.29 -4.69 -1.64
C SER A 41 -28.43 -3.46 -1.92
N LEU A 42 -28.41 -3.01 -3.18
CA LEU A 42 -27.70 -1.77 -3.55
C LEU A 42 -28.28 -0.54 -2.86
N ASP A 43 -29.57 -0.54 -2.55
CA ASP A 43 -30.26 0.58 -1.90
C ASP A 43 -29.92 0.69 -0.39
N GLU A 44 -29.36 -0.37 0.19
CA GLU A 44 -28.83 -0.33 1.56
C GLU A 44 -27.38 0.21 1.62
N VAL A 45 -26.68 0.31 0.48
CA VAL A 45 -25.32 0.86 0.42
C VAL A 45 -25.38 2.38 0.54
N VAL A 46 -24.65 2.95 1.47
CA VAL A 46 -24.61 4.39 1.75
C VAL A 46 -23.37 5.07 1.14
N GLY A 47 -23.48 6.36 0.85
CA GLY A 47 -22.36 7.25 0.54
C GLY A 47 -21.67 7.03 -0.80
N GLN A 48 -22.26 6.29 -1.73
CA GLN A 48 -21.68 6.02 -3.05
C GLN A 48 -22.63 6.41 -4.20
N GLU A 49 -23.37 7.52 -4.05
CA GLU A 49 -24.41 7.96 -4.99
C GLU A 49 -23.84 8.20 -6.40
N HIS A 50 -22.60 8.66 -6.50
CA HIS A 50 -21.90 8.88 -7.77
C HIS A 50 -21.73 7.59 -8.60
N LEU A 51 -21.78 6.40 -7.96
CA LEU A 51 -21.71 5.08 -8.58
C LEU A 51 -23.07 4.38 -8.64
N LEU A 52 -23.93 4.58 -7.64
CA LEU A 52 -25.14 3.78 -7.38
C LEU A 52 -26.44 4.48 -7.73
N ALA A 53 -26.48 5.80 -7.91
CA ALA A 53 -27.70 6.50 -8.32
C ALA A 53 -28.21 5.96 -9.68
N PRO A 54 -29.51 6.10 -9.99
CA PRO A 54 -30.09 5.66 -11.25
C PRO A 54 -29.28 6.15 -12.46
N GLY A 55 -28.94 5.25 -13.37
CA GLY A 55 -28.15 5.54 -14.56
C GLY A 55 -26.64 5.67 -14.35
N LYS A 56 -26.12 5.51 -13.14
CA LYS A 56 -24.68 5.55 -12.84
C LYS A 56 -23.98 4.23 -13.19
N PRO A 57 -22.62 4.23 -13.35
CA PRO A 57 -21.89 3.10 -13.91
C PRO A 57 -22.14 1.77 -13.21
N LEU A 58 -22.09 1.76 -11.88
CA LEU A 58 -22.23 0.54 -11.10
C LEU A 58 -23.68 0.04 -11.11
N ARG A 59 -24.66 0.96 -11.01
CA ARG A 59 -26.08 0.64 -11.10
C ARG A 59 -26.43 0.01 -12.45
N ARG A 60 -25.95 0.61 -13.55
CA ARG A 60 -26.14 0.05 -14.89
C ARG A 60 -25.46 -1.30 -15.10
N LEU A 61 -24.30 -1.52 -14.47
CA LEU A 61 -23.61 -2.82 -14.54
C LEU A 61 -24.47 -3.92 -13.90
N VAL A 62 -25.10 -3.62 -12.78
CA VAL A 62 -25.88 -4.60 -12.00
C VAL A 62 -27.27 -4.81 -12.58
N GLU A 63 -27.96 -3.76 -13.01
CA GLU A 63 -29.32 -3.83 -13.57
C GLU A 63 -29.34 -4.19 -15.05
N GLY A 64 -28.26 -3.97 -15.76
CA GLY A 64 -28.12 -4.28 -17.18
C GLY A 64 -27.43 -5.60 -17.44
N SER A 65 -27.34 -5.96 -18.71
CA SER A 65 -26.55 -7.09 -19.20
C SER A 65 -25.04 -6.81 -19.14
N GLY A 66 -24.58 -6.02 -18.17
CA GLY A 66 -23.21 -5.55 -18.07
C GLY A 66 -22.20 -6.70 -17.92
N GLU A 67 -21.35 -6.88 -18.93
CA GLU A 67 -20.34 -7.94 -18.98
C GLU A 67 -18.91 -7.40 -18.74
N ALA A 68 -18.79 -6.23 -18.14
CA ALA A 68 -17.50 -5.59 -17.91
C ALA A 68 -16.91 -6.00 -16.56
N SER A 69 -15.65 -6.41 -16.56
CA SER A 69 -14.88 -6.56 -15.33
C SER A 69 -14.71 -5.21 -14.63
N VAL A 70 -14.60 -5.23 -13.31
CA VAL A 70 -14.58 -4.03 -12.46
C VAL A 70 -13.41 -4.08 -11.50
N ILE A 71 -12.76 -2.96 -11.31
CA ILE A 71 -11.80 -2.74 -10.23
C ILE A 71 -12.35 -1.65 -9.32
N LEU A 72 -12.73 -2.06 -8.11
CA LEU A 72 -13.22 -1.19 -7.05
C LEU A 72 -12.01 -0.71 -6.23
N TYR A 73 -11.77 0.58 -6.15
CA TYR A 73 -10.67 1.09 -5.35
C TYR A 73 -11.12 2.25 -4.46
N GLY A 74 -10.47 2.41 -3.32
CA GLY A 74 -10.79 3.44 -2.35
C GLY A 74 -10.54 3.00 -0.91
N PRO A 75 -10.76 3.87 0.08
CA PRO A 75 -10.47 3.63 1.49
C PRO A 75 -11.13 2.37 2.06
N PRO A 76 -10.61 1.79 3.16
CA PRO A 76 -11.26 0.68 3.84
C PRO A 76 -12.65 1.06 4.36
N GLY A 77 -13.49 0.07 4.58
CA GLY A 77 -14.84 0.28 5.12
C GLY A 77 -15.84 0.97 4.22
N THR A 78 -15.49 1.30 2.97
CA THR A 78 -16.37 1.98 1.99
C THR A 78 -17.32 1.04 1.24
N GLY A 79 -17.28 -0.27 1.52
CA GLY A 79 -18.21 -1.25 0.97
C GLY A 79 -17.72 -2.03 -0.26
N LYS A 80 -16.43 -1.99 -0.64
CA LYS A 80 -15.88 -2.71 -1.82
C LYS A 80 -16.30 -4.18 -1.88
N THR A 81 -16.02 -4.93 -0.83
CA THR A 81 -16.35 -6.37 -0.72
C THR A 81 -17.87 -6.62 -0.74
N THR A 82 -18.63 -5.73 -0.10
CA THR A 82 -20.10 -5.78 -0.08
C THR A 82 -20.68 -5.56 -1.48
N ILE A 83 -20.21 -4.54 -2.17
CA ILE A 83 -20.64 -4.23 -3.54
C ILE A 83 -20.33 -5.38 -4.48
N ALA A 84 -19.13 -5.99 -4.36
CA ALA A 84 -18.76 -7.15 -5.16
C ALA A 84 -19.72 -8.34 -4.96
N SER A 85 -20.12 -8.60 -3.71
CA SER A 85 -21.08 -9.64 -3.38
C SER A 85 -22.48 -9.33 -3.95
N LEU A 86 -22.92 -8.07 -3.86
CA LEU A 86 -24.22 -7.63 -4.41
C LEU A 86 -24.27 -7.73 -5.94
N ILE A 87 -23.16 -7.39 -6.63
CA ILE A 87 -23.05 -7.58 -8.09
C ILE A 87 -23.37 -9.04 -8.45
N ALA A 88 -22.68 -9.99 -7.81
CA ALA A 88 -22.86 -11.40 -8.12
C ALA A 88 -24.28 -11.91 -7.80
N SER A 89 -24.81 -11.52 -6.63
CA SER A 89 -26.14 -11.92 -6.18
C SER A 89 -27.25 -11.42 -7.12
N GLN A 90 -27.20 -10.16 -7.50
CA GLN A 90 -28.23 -9.58 -8.38
C GLN A 90 -28.15 -10.07 -9.83
N MET A 91 -26.94 -10.40 -10.30
CA MET A 91 -26.76 -11.00 -11.62
C MET A 91 -27.10 -12.51 -11.65
N GLY A 92 -27.44 -13.14 -10.54
CA GLY A 92 -27.74 -14.58 -10.44
C GLY A 92 -26.58 -15.46 -10.85
N GLN A 93 -25.32 -14.99 -10.68
CA GLN A 93 -24.13 -15.70 -11.11
C GLN A 93 -23.43 -16.39 -9.91
N ASN A 94 -22.64 -17.42 -10.22
CA ASN A 94 -21.80 -18.06 -9.20
C ASN A 94 -20.78 -17.07 -8.67
N PHE A 95 -20.70 -16.92 -7.35
CA PHE A 95 -19.71 -16.08 -6.69
C PHE A 95 -18.55 -16.92 -6.14
N VAL A 96 -17.33 -16.58 -6.53
CA VAL A 96 -16.10 -17.18 -6.00
C VAL A 96 -15.18 -16.08 -5.54
N GLY A 97 -14.87 -16.05 -4.23
CA GLY A 97 -13.97 -15.08 -3.64
C GLY A 97 -12.58 -15.66 -3.41
N LEU A 98 -11.55 -14.91 -3.76
CA LEU A 98 -10.16 -15.17 -3.42
C LEU A 98 -9.60 -14.01 -2.62
N SER A 99 -8.87 -14.33 -1.54
CA SER A 99 -8.04 -13.35 -0.83
C SER A 99 -6.64 -13.37 -1.42
N ALA A 100 -6.11 -12.21 -1.77
CA ALA A 100 -4.74 -12.14 -2.28
C ALA A 100 -3.68 -12.54 -1.23
N LEU A 101 -4.05 -12.53 0.05
CA LEU A 101 -3.16 -12.96 1.13
C LEU A 101 -2.92 -14.47 1.13
N ASP A 102 -3.96 -15.25 0.83
CA ASP A 102 -3.96 -16.71 1.03
C ASP A 102 -3.95 -17.49 -0.29
N SER A 103 -4.12 -16.81 -1.44
CA SER A 103 -4.34 -17.46 -2.72
C SER A 103 -3.08 -17.51 -3.59
N GLY A 104 -2.60 -18.71 -3.90
CA GLY A 104 -1.50 -18.94 -4.85
C GLY A 104 -1.96 -18.99 -6.32
N VAL A 105 -1.02 -18.95 -7.28
CA VAL A 105 -1.28 -19.10 -8.73
C VAL A 105 -2.05 -20.39 -9.07
N LYS A 106 -1.80 -21.47 -8.34
CA LYS A 106 -2.49 -22.75 -8.51
C LYS A 106 -3.99 -22.62 -8.27
N GLN A 107 -4.35 -21.96 -7.18
CA GLN A 107 -5.75 -21.76 -6.78
C GLN A 107 -6.49 -20.85 -7.77
N VAL A 108 -5.85 -19.80 -8.28
CA VAL A 108 -6.41 -18.96 -9.35
C VAL A 108 -6.72 -19.79 -10.59
N ARG A 109 -5.81 -20.67 -11.01
CA ARG A 109 -6.02 -21.56 -12.18
C ARG A 109 -7.12 -22.59 -11.95
N GLU A 110 -7.24 -23.15 -10.76
CA GLU A 110 -8.31 -24.07 -10.38
C GLU A 110 -9.69 -23.42 -10.50
N VAL A 111 -9.83 -22.18 -9.98
CA VAL A 111 -11.07 -21.40 -10.09
C VAL A 111 -11.41 -21.12 -11.56
N ILE A 112 -10.44 -20.71 -12.38
CA ILE A 112 -10.65 -20.46 -13.81
C ILE A 112 -11.07 -21.74 -14.55
N THR A 113 -10.48 -22.88 -14.21
CA THR A 113 -10.82 -24.17 -14.82
C THR A 113 -12.25 -24.56 -14.47
N HIS A 114 -12.65 -24.40 -13.21
CA HIS A 114 -14.02 -24.65 -12.79
C HIS A 114 -15.01 -23.68 -13.45
N ALA A 115 -14.67 -22.39 -13.54
CA ALA A 115 -15.51 -21.40 -14.22
C ALA A 115 -15.75 -21.74 -15.70
N ARG A 116 -14.77 -22.33 -16.39
CA ARG A 116 -14.93 -22.85 -17.77
C ARG A 116 -15.93 -23.99 -17.85
N GLN A 117 -15.90 -24.92 -16.88
CA GLN A 117 -16.85 -26.04 -16.82
C GLN A 117 -18.26 -25.50 -16.54
N GLU A 118 -18.42 -24.59 -15.61
CA GLU A 118 -19.71 -23.96 -15.32
C GLU A 118 -20.28 -23.18 -16.52
N LEU A 119 -19.43 -22.53 -17.29
CA LEU A 119 -19.83 -21.77 -18.47
C LEU A 119 -20.42 -22.69 -19.56
N ILE A 120 -19.91 -23.92 -19.70
CA ILE A 120 -20.49 -24.95 -20.62
C ILE A 120 -21.93 -25.27 -20.24
N HIS A 121 -22.26 -25.19 -18.95
CA HIS A 121 -23.62 -25.42 -18.44
C HIS A 121 -24.44 -24.11 -18.37
N GLY A 122 -23.97 -23.01 -19.01
CA GLY A 122 -24.66 -21.73 -19.05
C GLY A 122 -24.57 -20.91 -17.76
N ARG A 123 -23.76 -21.33 -16.79
CA ARG A 123 -23.58 -20.65 -15.51
C ARG A 123 -22.29 -19.82 -15.56
N ARG A 124 -22.43 -18.53 -15.41
CA ARG A 124 -21.29 -17.60 -15.35
C ARG A 124 -20.75 -17.49 -13.92
N THR A 125 -19.48 -17.15 -13.80
CA THR A 125 -18.78 -17.00 -12.52
C THR A 125 -18.30 -15.56 -12.37
N VAL A 126 -18.69 -14.92 -11.27
CA VAL A 126 -18.06 -13.69 -10.76
C VAL A 126 -16.88 -14.11 -9.89
N LEU A 127 -15.68 -13.78 -10.32
CA LEU A 127 -14.46 -13.99 -9.55
C LEU A 127 -14.15 -12.69 -8.81
N PHE A 128 -14.31 -12.71 -7.49
CA PHE A 128 -13.92 -11.61 -6.63
C PHE A 128 -12.49 -11.83 -6.11
N ILE A 129 -11.67 -10.79 -6.21
CA ILE A 129 -10.31 -10.79 -5.66
C ILE A 129 -10.18 -9.60 -4.72
N ASP A 130 -10.05 -9.90 -3.42
CA ASP A 130 -9.80 -8.87 -2.41
C ASP A 130 -8.31 -8.55 -2.35
N GLU A 131 -7.98 -7.25 -2.19
CA GLU A 131 -6.62 -6.71 -2.12
C GLU A 131 -5.74 -7.15 -3.31
N VAL A 132 -6.26 -6.98 -4.53
CA VAL A 132 -5.59 -7.43 -5.77
C VAL A 132 -4.18 -6.86 -5.96
N HIS A 133 -3.86 -5.73 -5.32
CA HIS A 133 -2.52 -5.14 -5.33
C HIS A 133 -1.45 -6.06 -4.70
N ARG A 134 -1.86 -7.01 -3.87
CA ARG A 134 -0.96 -8.01 -3.27
C ARG A 134 -0.67 -9.21 -4.17
N PHE A 135 -1.39 -9.34 -5.27
CA PHE A 135 -1.08 -10.36 -6.28
C PHE A 135 0.21 -10.01 -7.00
N SER A 136 1.11 -10.97 -7.09
CA SER A 136 2.30 -10.88 -7.94
C SER A 136 1.89 -10.71 -9.41
N LYS A 137 2.79 -10.15 -10.22
CA LYS A 137 2.56 -9.99 -11.66
C LYS A 137 2.14 -11.32 -12.34
N THR A 138 2.77 -12.44 -11.96
CA THR A 138 2.43 -13.78 -12.48
C THR A 138 1.00 -14.21 -12.13
N GLN A 139 0.49 -13.84 -10.94
CA GLN A 139 -0.88 -14.14 -10.54
C GLN A 139 -1.88 -13.28 -11.33
N GLN A 140 -1.56 -12.00 -11.52
CA GLN A 140 -2.39 -11.10 -12.32
C GLN A 140 -2.40 -11.52 -13.80
N ASP A 141 -1.26 -11.94 -14.36
CA ASP A 141 -1.16 -12.43 -15.75
C ASP A 141 -1.99 -13.72 -15.96
N ALA A 142 -2.11 -14.56 -14.94
CA ALA A 142 -2.94 -15.76 -15.00
C ALA A 142 -4.45 -15.46 -15.18
N LEU A 143 -4.90 -14.26 -14.79
CA LEU A 143 -6.28 -13.80 -14.95
C LEU A 143 -6.58 -13.28 -16.35
N LEU A 144 -5.57 -12.79 -17.09
CA LEU A 144 -5.78 -12.06 -18.34
C LEU A 144 -6.60 -12.86 -19.37
N ALA A 145 -6.23 -14.09 -19.64
CA ALA A 145 -6.94 -14.93 -20.61
C ALA A 145 -8.39 -15.23 -20.19
N ALA A 146 -8.64 -15.36 -18.87
CA ALA A 146 -9.97 -15.63 -18.35
C ALA A 146 -10.90 -14.41 -18.43
N VAL A 147 -10.33 -13.22 -18.20
CA VAL A 147 -11.04 -11.93 -18.32
C VAL A 147 -11.28 -11.62 -19.81
N GLU A 148 -10.28 -11.77 -20.67
CA GLU A 148 -10.37 -11.50 -22.10
C GLU A 148 -11.40 -12.38 -22.81
N ASN A 149 -11.39 -13.68 -22.49
CA ASN A 149 -12.34 -14.64 -23.03
C ASN A 149 -13.70 -14.66 -22.30
N ARG A 150 -13.90 -13.73 -21.35
CA ARG A 150 -15.12 -13.67 -20.52
C ARG A 150 -15.48 -14.97 -19.82
N THR A 151 -14.47 -15.79 -19.52
CA THR A 151 -14.66 -17.04 -18.74
C THR A 151 -15.10 -16.72 -17.32
N VAL A 152 -14.61 -15.60 -16.77
CA VAL A 152 -15.03 -15.05 -15.50
C VAL A 152 -15.35 -13.56 -15.67
N LEU A 153 -16.28 -13.05 -14.88
CA LEU A 153 -16.45 -11.62 -14.64
C LEU A 153 -15.54 -11.28 -13.44
N LEU A 154 -14.47 -10.56 -13.68
CA LEU A 154 -13.58 -10.14 -12.60
C LEU A 154 -14.16 -8.94 -11.86
N VAL A 155 -14.27 -9.05 -10.54
CA VAL A 155 -14.49 -7.92 -9.64
C VAL A 155 -13.29 -7.90 -8.68
N ALA A 156 -12.37 -6.99 -8.90
CA ALA A 156 -11.21 -6.84 -8.03
C ALA A 156 -11.42 -5.67 -7.06
N ALA A 157 -10.97 -5.81 -5.82
CA ALA A 157 -10.95 -4.74 -4.85
C ALA A 157 -9.51 -4.40 -4.45
N THR A 158 -9.25 -3.12 -4.23
CA THR A 158 -7.96 -2.65 -3.71
C THR A 158 -8.15 -1.35 -2.93
N THR A 159 -7.31 -1.17 -1.93
CA THR A 159 -7.20 0.10 -1.20
C THR A 159 -6.20 1.05 -1.86
N GLU A 160 -5.30 0.54 -2.69
CA GLU A 160 -4.30 1.34 -3.39
C GLU A 160 -4.81 1.86 -4.74
N ASN A 161 -4.14 2.90 -5.27
CA ASN A 161 -4.42 3.35 -6.63
C ASN A 161 -4.03 2.24 -7.63
N PRO A 162 -4.98 1.68 -8.37
CA PRO A 162 -4.74 0.53 -9.24
C PRO A 162 -3.74 0.80 -10.37
N SER A 163 -3.51 2.07 -10.73
CA SER A 163 -2.51 2.44 -11.76
C SER A 163 -1.07 2.08 -11.38
N PHE A 164 -0.78 1.89 -10.08
CA PHE A 164 0.55 1.53 -9.61
C PHE A 164 0.70 0.04 -9.27
N SER A 165 -0.40 -0.65 -9.00
CA SER A 165 -0.38 -1.99 -8.43
C SER A 165 -1.02 -3.06 -9.32
N VAL A 166 -1.81 -2.66 -10.34
CA VAL A 166 -2.45 -3.59 -11.27
C VAL A 166 -1.81 -3.48 -12.64
N VAL A 167 -1.60 -4.64 -13.29
CA VAL A 167 -0.98 -4.67 -14.62
C VAL A 167 -1.84 -3.99 -15.68
N ALA A 168 -1.23 -3.21 -16.55
CA ALA A 168 -1.91 -2.42 -17.56
C ALA A 168 -2.90 -3.21 -18.44
N PRO A 169 -2.65 -4.48 -18.85
CA PRO A 169 -3.61 -5.29 -19.58
C PRO A 169 -4.91 -5.59 -18.83
N LEU A 170 -4.89 -5.73 -17.49
CA LEU A 170 -6.12 -5.88 -16.69
C LEU A 170 -6.85 -4.54 -16.56
N LEU A 171 -6.12 -3.44 -16.35
CA LEU A 171 -6.70 -2.10 -16.28
C LEU A 171 -7.48 -1.75 -17.56
N SER A 172 -6.90 -2.03 -18.74
CA SER A 172 -7.52 -1.70 -20.04
C SER A 172 -8.80 -2.51 -20.32
N ARG A 173 -9.04 -3.61 -19.60
CA ARG A 173 -10.21 -4.50 -19.75
C ARG A 173 -11.21 -4.39 -18.61
N SER A 174 -11.01 -3.46 -17.69
CA SER A 174 -11.83 -3.30 -16.50
C SER A 174 -12.34 -1.86 -16.36
N LEU A 175 -13.51 -1.71 -15.79
CA LEU A 175 -14.02 -0.41 -15.35
C LEU A 175 -13.37 -0.07 -14.01
N LEU A 176 -12.73 1.09 -13.92
CA LEU A 176 -12.19 1.61 -12.67
C LEU A 176 -13.25 2.43 -11.96
N LEU A 177 -13.66 1.99 -10.78
CA LEU A 177 -14.68 2.66 -9.99
C LEU A 177 -14.12 3.03 -8.62
N GLN A 178 -14.02 4.33 -8.37
CA GLN A 178 -13.53 4.87 -7.10
C GLN A 178 -14.65 4.96 -6.08
N LEU A 179 -14.44 4.36 -4.92
CA LEU A 179 -15.29 4.55 -3.75
C LEU A 179 -14.68 5.67 -2.88
N HIS A 180 -15.55 6.49 -2.32
CA HIS A 180 -15.18 7.58 -1.43
C HIS A 180 -15.39 7.19 0.03
N SER A 181 -14.62 7.80 0.93
CA SER A 181 -14.89 7.73 2.36
C SER A 181 -16.32 8.14 2.65
N LEU A 182 -16.95 7.48 3.60
CA LEU A 182 -18.31 7.82 4.01
C LEU A 182 -18.33 9.14 4.78
N SER A 183 -19.39 9.91 4.60
CA SER A 183 -19.61 11.13 5.38
C SER A 183 -20.02 10.78 6.82
N ASP A 184 -19.88 11.76 7.73
CA ASP A 184 -20.34 11.59 9.10
C ASP A 184 -21.83 11.25 9.18
N ASP A 185 -22.64 11.83 8.30
CA ASP A 185 -24.09 11.55 8.23
C ASP A 185 -24.36 10.12 7.74
N ASP A 186 -23.60 9.61 6.79
CA ASP A 186 -23.66 8.21 6.36
C ASP A 186 -23.37 7.27 7.52
N LEU A 187 -22.30 7.56 8.28
CA LEU A 187 -21.89 6.74 9.42
C LEU A 187 -22.91 6.79 10.56
N ARG A 188 -23.50 7.97 10.84
CA ARG A 188 -24.61 8.09 11.78
C ARG A 188 -25.81 7.24 11.35
N GLY A 189 -26.13 7.27 10.05
CA GLY A 189 -27.19 6.44 9.48
C GLY A 189 -26.93 4.94 9.63
N VAL A 190 -25.66 4.49 9.41
CA VAL A 190 -25.26 3.10 9.60
C VAL A 190 -25.38 2.68 11.06
N ALA A 191 -24.92 3.50 12.00
CA ALA A 191 -25.00 3.21 13.44
C ALA A 191 -26.46 3.14 13.94
N LYS A 192 -27.31 4.11 13.57
CA LYS A 192 -28.73 4.12 13.93
C LYS A 192 -29.45 2.89 13.37
N ARG A 193 -29.24 2.57 12.11
CA ARG A 193 -29.80 1.35 11.49
C ARG A 193 -29.37 0.08 12.25
N ALA A 194 -28.14 0.02 12.72
CA ALA A 194 -27.65 -1.14 13.47
C ALA A 194 -28.29 -1.27 14.85
N LEU A 195 -28.63 -0.15 15.49
CA LEU A 195 -29.35 -0.14 16.78
C LEU A 195 -30.83 -0.55 16.65
N GLU A 196 -31.44 -0.27 15.50
CA GLU A 196 -32.87 -0.50 15.25
C GLU A 196 -33.15 -1.85 14.57
N SER A 197 -32.19 -2.42 13.87
CA SER A 197 -32.38 -3.64 13.07
C SER A 197 -32.31 -4.91 13.89
N ASP A 198 -33.20 -5.87 13.60
CA ASP A 198 -33.14 -7.23 14.18
C ASP A 198 -31.85 -7.96 13.78
N ARG A 199 -31.23 -7.63 12.64
CA ARG A 199 -29.89 -8.11 12.26
C ARG A 199 -28.78 -7.52 13.11
N GLY A 200 -29.06 -6.39 13.74
CA GLY A 200 -28.12 -5.63 14.53
C GLY A 200 -28.28 -5.83 16.04
N LEU A 201 -28.64 -4.76 16.71
CA LEU A 201 -28.80 -4.65 18.16
C LEU A 201 -30.26 -4.35 18.55
N GLY A 202 -31.22 -4.41 17.62
CA GLY A 202 -32.62 -4.03 17.83
C GLY A 202 -33.30 -4.78 18.98
N GLU A 203 -33.01 -6.10 19.14
CA GLU A 203 -33.54 -6.91 20.23
C GLU A 203 -33.07 -6.44 21.60
N ARG A 204 -31.90 -5.81 21.70
CA ARG A 204 -31.34 -5.31 22.97
C ARG A 204 -31.89 -3.95 23.38
N ASN A 205 -32.62 -3.27 22.49
CA ASN A 205 -33.27 -1.98 22.75
C ASN A 205 -32.32 -0.91 23.36
N ILE A 206 -31.04 -0.93 22.95
CA ILE A 206 -29.98 -0.01 23.40
C ILE A 206 -30.16 1.33 22.69
N ARG A 207 -29.94 2.41 23.44
CA ARG A 207 -29.93 3.78 22.93
C ARG A 207 -28.52 4.35 22.91
N ILE A 208 -28.26 5.32 22.07
CA ILE A 208 -27.02 6.10 22.04
C ILE A 208 -27.36 7.58 22.08
N ASN A 209 -26.70 8.35 22.92
CA ASN A 209 -26.89 9.79 22.88
C ASN A 209 -26.12 10.42 21.71
N ASP A 210 -26.52 11.63 21.30
CA ASP A 210 -25.97 12.28 20.11
C ASP A 210 -24.45 12.57 20.27
N GLU A 211 -23.99 12.95 21.45
CA GLU A 211 -22.56 13.22 21.73
C GLU A 211 -21.71 11.94 21.60
N ALA A 212 -22.20 10.81 22.11
CA ALA A 212 -21.55 9.52 21.98
C ALA A 212 -21.51 9.05 20.52
N LEU A 213 -22.60 9.28 19.78
CA LEU A 213 -22.68 8.97 18.36
C LEU A 213 -21.67 9.81 17.55
N ASP A 214 -21.57 11.10 17.84
CA ASP A 214 -20.61 12.01 17.21
C ASP A 214 -19.17 11.58 17.48
N GLN A 215 -18.88 11.21 18.72
CA GLN A 215 -17.55 10.72 19.10
C GLN A 215 -17.22 9.39 18.39
N LEU A 216 -18.18 8.47 18.31
CA LEU A 216 -18.01 7.19 17.63
C LEU A 216 -17.74 7.37 16.12
N VAL A 217 -18.48 8.25 15.47
CA VAL A 217 -18.32 8.61 14.06
C VAL A 217 -16.96 9.25 13.79
N LEU A 218 -16.56 10.19 14.66
CA LEU A 218 -15.23 10.82 14.58
C LEU A 218 -14.10 9.80 14.67
N LEU A 219 -14.19 8.84 15.61
CA LEU A 219 -13.20 7.78 15.78
C LEU A 219 -13.18 6.80 14.60
N ALA A 220 -14.32 6.57 13.95
CA ALA A 220 -14.43 5.68 12.81
C ALA A 220 -13.80 6.26 11.52
N GLY A 221 -13.75 7.58 11.36
CA GLY A 221 -13.00 8.26 10.31
C GLY A 221 -13.40 7.88 8.88
N GLY A 222 -14.71 7.79 8.57
CA GLY A 222 -15.22 7.46 7.23
C GLY A 222 -15.35 5.97 6.93
N ASP A 223 -15.14 5.08 7.92
CA ASP A 223 -15.16 3.61 7.78
C ASP A 223 -16.40 3.01 8.46
N ALA A 224 -17.35 2.46 7.68
CA ALA A 224 -18.57 1.82 8.21
C ALA A 224 -18.27 0.55 9.04
N ARG A 225 -17.24 -0.21 8.69
CA ARG A 225 -16.86 -1.42 9.44
C ARG A 225 -16.38 -1.03 10.84
N ARG A 226 -15.54 0.00 10.95
CA ARG A 226 -15.07 0.54 12.23
C ARG A 226 -16.25 1.09 13.06
N THR A 227 -17.14 1.85 12.41
CA THR A 227 -18.36 2.36 13.07
C THR A 227 -19.12 1.23 13.75
N LEU A 228 -19.40 0.14 13.05
CA LEU A 228 -20.13 -1.00 13.58
C LEU A 228 -19.33 -1.78 14.62
N THR A 229 -18.01 -1.93 14.45
CA THR A 229 -17.15 -2.58 15.45
C THR A 229 -17.09 -1.80 16.76
N TYR A 230 -16.99 -0.48 16.67
CA TYR A 230 -16.96 0.40 17.84
C TYR A 230 -18.31 0.46 18.54
N LEU A 231 -19.39 0.48 17.74
CA LEU A 231 -20.75 0.41 18.28
C LEU A 231 -20.98 -0.92 19.03
N GLU A 232 -20.53 -2.05 18.48
CA GLU A 232 -20.63 -3.36 19.10
C GLU A 232 -19.88 -3.39 20.45
N ALA A 233 -18.63 -2.92 20.46
CA ALA A 233 -17.81 -2.85 21.68
C ALA A 233 -18.43 -1.93 22.76
N ALA A 234 -19.02 -0.80 22.37
CA ALA A 234 -19.71 0.09 23.27
C ALA A 234 -21.02 -0.53 23.78
N ALA A 235 -21.76 -1.24 22.91
CA ALA A 235 -23.01 -1.92 23.26
C ALA A 235 -22.80 -3.09 24.22
N GLU A 236 -21.67 -3.82 24.12
CA GLU A 236 -21.32 -4.91 25.06
C GLU A 236 -21.13 -4.41 26.49
N ALA A 237 -20.84 -3.13 26.68
CA ALA A 237 -20.58 -2.52 27.98
C ALA A 237 -21.83 -1.97 28.66
N VAL A 238 -23.01 -2.06 28.04
CA VAL A 238 -24.29 -1.59 28.59
C VAL A 238 -25.31 -2.72 28.63
N ASP A 239 -26.20 -2.67 29.64
CA ASP A 239 -27.31 -3.62 29.75
C ASP A 239 -28.39 -3.38 28.69
N ASP A 240 -29.24 -4.36 28.45
CA ASP A 240 -30.37 -4.24 27.55
C ASP A 240 -31.30 -3.11 27.96
N GLY A 241 -31.72 -2.26 27.03
CA GLY A 241 -32.46 -1.03 27.30
C GLY A 241 -31.60 0.14 27.79
N GLY A 242 -30.30 -0.06 27.99
CA GLY A 242 -29.36 0.96 28.45
C GLY A 242 -29.02 2.01 27.41
N GLU A 243 -28.16 2.97 27.80
CA GLU A 243 -27.73 4.08 26.95
C GLU A 243 -26.21 4.12 26.84
N ILE A 244 -25.72 4.17 25.60
CA ILE A 244 -24.31 4.40 25.29
C ILE A 244 -24.02 5.89 25.44
N THR A 245 -23.10 6.22 26.34
CA THR A 245 -22.65 7.58 26.65
C THR A 245 -21.25 7.84 26.07
N PRO A 246 -20.76 9.10 26.00
CA PRO A 246 -19.39 9.39 25.58
C PRO A 246 -18.34 8.67 26.44
N GLN A 247 -18.59 8.51 27.72
CA GLN A 247 -17.70 7.76 28.61
C GLN A 247 -17.65 6.28 28.23
N THR A 248 -18.80 5.67 27.92
CA THR A 248 -18.88 4.28 27.44
C THR A 248 -18.04 4.09 26.16
N VAL A 249 -18.13 5.03 25.21
CA VAL A 249 -17.33 5.02 23.98
C VAL A 249 -15.85 5.12 24.31
N THR A 250 -15.44 6.09 25.14
CA THR A 250 -14.03 6.30 25.52
C THR A 250 -13.42 5.08 26.17
N ASP A 251 -14.12 4.44 27.11
CA ASP A 251 -13.58 3.34 27.91
C ASP A 251 -13.46 2.02 27.13
N ASN A 252 -14.30 1.83 26.11
CA ASN A 252 -14.40 0.55 25.40
C ASN A 252 -13.84 0.62 23.98
N VAL A 253 -13.97 1.74 23.29
CA VAL A 253 -13.47 1.88 21.91
C VAL A 253 -11.96 2.05 21.87
N ASN A 254 -11.33 2.75 22.82
CA ASN A 254 -9.87 2.86 22.89
C ASN A 254 -9.16 1.49 23.00
N LYS A 255 -9.80 0.51 23.64
CA LYS A 255 -9.29 -0.88 23.68
C LYS A 255 -9.46 -1.62 22.36
N ALA A 256 -10.48 -1.27 21.58
CA ALA A 256 -10.75 -1.88 20.27
C ALA A 256 -9.85 -1.28 19.17
N VAL A 257 -9.55 0.02 19.22
CA VAL A 257 -8.66 0.73 18.27
C VAL A 257 -7.28 0.10 18.25
N VAL A 258 -6.72 -0.24 19.41
CA VAL A 258 -5.38 -0.84 19.52
C VAL A 258 -5.29 -2.23 18.83
N ARG A 259 -6.41 -2.94 18.69
CA ARG A 259 -6.42 -4.28 18.06
C ARG A 259 -6.59 -4.28 16.54
N TYR A 260 -7.14 -3.21 15.93
CA TYR A 260 -7.63 -3.26 14.54
C TYR A 260 -6.79 -2.49 13.51
N ASP A 261 -5.89 -1.60 13.92
CA ASP A 261 -5.25 -0.62 13.02
C ASP A 261 -3.98 -1.12 12.31
N ARG A 262 -3.70 -2.43 12.31
CA ARG A 262 -2.48 -2.99 11.68
C ARG A 262 -2.52 -3.12 10.16
N ASP A 263 -3.70 -3.09 9.51
CA ASP A 263 -3.85 -3.47 8.10
C ASP A 263 -4.63 -2.48 7.20
N GLY A 264 -4.77 -1.20 7.57
CA GLY A 264 -5.61 -0.24 6.84
C GLY A 264 -4.86 0.91 6.15
N ASP A 265 -5.49 1.55 5.15
CA ASP A 265 -4.99 2.69 4.36
C ASP A 265 -4.58 3.91 5.19
N GLN A 266 -5.14 4.12 6.37
CA GLN A 266 -4.69 5.16 7.29
C GLN A 266 -3.23 4.97 7.72
N HIS A 267 -2.73 3.74 7.72
CA HIS A 267 -1.32 3.46 7.93
C HIS A 267 -0.44 4.19 6.90
N TYR A 268 -0.76 4.08 5.61
CA TYR A 268 -0.01 4.76 4.54
C TYR A 268 -0.14 6.28 4.61
N ASP A 269 -1.31 6.79 4.98
CA ASP A 269 -1.53 8.23 5.15
C ASP A 269 -0.76 8.79 6.33
N VAL A 270 -0.75 8.11 7.48
CA VAL A 270 0.04 8.51 8.66
C VAL A 270 1.54 8.45 8.36
N VAL A 271 2.01 7.38 7.71
CA VAL A 271 3.41 7.26 7.28
C VAL A 271 3.78 8.37 6.29
N SER A 272 2.91 8.65 5.32
CA SER A 272 3.12 9.73 4.34
C SER A 272 3.15 11.10 5.01
N ALA A 273 2.29 11.36 5.98
CA ALA A 273 2.25 12.58 6.75
C ALA A 273 3.49 12.72 7.64
N PHE A 274 3.93 11.66 8.30
CA PHE A 274 5.17 11.59 9.06
C PHE A 274 6.37 12.01 8.23
N ILE A 275 6.51 11.40 7.06
CA ILE A 275 7.56 11.68 6.10
C ILE A 275 7.54 13.13 5.63
N LYS A 276 6.37 13.64 5.23
CA LYS A 276 6.20 15.01 4.76
C LYS A 276 6.46 16.04 5.84
N SER A 277 6.13 15.72 7.10
CA SER A 277 6.41 16.59 8.24
C SER A 277 7.92 16.72 8.51
N ILE A 278 8.67 15.61 8.47
CA ILE A 278 10.13 15.61 8.55
C ILE A 278 10.74 16.44 7.41
N ARG A 279 10.30 16.20 6.17
CA ARG A 279 10.75 16.93 4.97
C ARG A 279 10.44 18.42 5.07
N GLY A 280 9.25 18.77 5.59
CA GLY A 280 8.79 20.13 5.80
C GLY A 280 9.39 20.81 7.04
N SER A 281 10.21 20.11 7.83
CA SER A 281 10.82 20.60 9.07
C SER A 281 9.80 20.97 10.16
N ASP A 282 8.60 20.38 10.13
CA ASP A 282 7.63 20.49 11.21
C ASP A 282 7.85 19.34 12.21
N VAL A 283 8.63 19.64 13.26
CA VAL A 283 9.03 18.67 14.28
C VAL A 283 7.85 18.21 15.14
N ASP A 284 6.91 19.10 15.43
CA ASP A 284 5.76 18.79 16.27
C ASP A 284 4.77 17.87 15.53
N ALA A 285 4.48 18.16 14.26
CA ALA A 285 3.69 17.28 13.41
C ALA A 285 4.39 15.91 13.21
N ALA A 286 5.70 15.88 13.01
CA ALA A 286 6.45 14.63 12.87
C ALA A 286 6.35 13.77 14.14
N LEU A 287 6.50 14.36 15.31
CA LEU A 287 6.33 13.67 16.61
C LEU A 287 4.89 13.19 16.82
N HIS A 288 3.90 13.98 16.43
CA HIS A 288 2.49 13.57 16.51
C HIS A 288 2.23 12.32 15.64
N TYR A 289 2.70 12.29 14.38
CA TYR A 289 2.52 11.12 13.51
C TYR A 289 3.36 9.94 13.96
N LEU A 290 4.56 10.14 14.54
CA LEU A 290 5.32 9.08 15.19
C LEU A 290 4.52 8.45 16.34
N ALA A 291 3.95 9.28 17.22
CA ALA A 291 3.14 8.80 18.34
C ALA A 291 1.93 7.99 17.85
N ARG A 292 1.25 8.44 16.78
CA ARG A 292 0.14 7.69 16.17
C ARG A 292 0.58 6.31 15.68
N MET A 293 1.76 6.19 15.03
CA MET A 293 2.30 4.90 14.59
C MET A 293 2.65 4.00 15.79
N VAL A 294 3.25 4.57 16.83
CA VAL A 294 3.60 3.83 18.06
C VAL A 294 2.36 3.31 18.78
N GLU A 295 1.34 4.14 18.98
CA GLU A 295 0.07 3.75 19.62
C GLU A 295 -0.72 2.74 18.77
N ALA A 296 -0.63 2.82 17.44
CA ALA A 296 -1.19 1.82 16.54
C ALA A 296 -0.43 0.47 16.57
N GLY A 297 0.68 0.39 17.30
CA GLY A 297 1.49 -0.83 17.42
C GLY A 297 2.32 -1.14 16.17
N GLU A 298 2.71 -0.11 15.41
CA GLU A 298 3.59 -0.25 14.25
C GLU A 298 4.93 -0.89 14.63
N ASP A 299 5.45 -1.72 13.74
CA ASP A 299 6.78 -2.31 13.94
C ASP A 299 7.85 -1.21 14.03
N PRO A 300 8.56 -1.07 15.15
CA PRO A 300 9.60 -0.05 15.32
C PRO A 300 10.69 -0.15 14.25
N ARG A 301 10.93 -1.34 13.67
CA ARG A 301 11.86 -1.53 12.56
C ARG A 301 11.34 -0.90 11.27
N PHE A 302 10.02 -0.89 11.06
CA PHE A 302 9.42 -0.19 9.92
C PHE A 302 9.62 1.32 10.04
N ILE A 303 9.33 1.90 11.20
CA ILE A 303 9.55 3.33 11.47
C ILE A 303 11.03 3.69 11.27
N ALA A 304 11.93 2.89 11.84
CA ALA A 304 13.39 3.09 11.71
C ALA A 304 13.85 3.05 10.25
N ARG A 305 13.37 2.10 9.44
CA ARG A 305 13.68 2.05 8.01
C ARG A 305 13.28 3.34 7.28
N ARG A 306 12.12 3.92 7.63
CA ARG A 306 11.69 5.19 7.04
C ARG A 306 12.62 6.33 7.41
N LEU A 307 13.05 6.43 8.67
CA LEU A 307 14.02 7.42 9.11
C LEU A 307 15.36 7.28 8.36
N ILE A 308 15.86 6.06 8.18
CA ILE A 308 17.11 5.81 7.44
C ILE A 308 17.02 6.27 5.98
N VAL A 309 15.91 5.97 5.30
CA VAL A 309 15.70 6.43 3.92
C VAL A 309 15.68 7.96 3.86
N HIS A 310 14.92 8.61 4.75
CA HIS A 310 14.81 10.08 4.79
C HIS A 310 16.12 10.79 5.13
N ALA A 311 16.94 10.19 6.00
CA ALA A 311 18.26 10.72 6.29
C ALA A 311 19.13 10.86 5.03
N SER A 312 18.97 9.97 4.06
CA SER A 312 19.71 10.00 2.79
C SER A 312 18.97 10.76 1.67
N GLU A 313 17.65 10.63 1.61
CA GLU A 313 16.81 11.20 0.54
C GLU A 313 16.62 12.70 0.69
N ASP A 314 16.24 13.16 1.89
CA ASP A 314 15.83 14.55 2.12
C ASP A 314 16.91 15.43 2.78
N ILE A 315 17.86 14.81 3.48
CA ILE A 315 18.92 15.52 4.20
C ILE A 315 20.28 15.33 3.50
N GLY A 316 20.64 14.10 3.24
CA GLY A 316 21.84 13.76 2.47
C GLY A 316 23.10 14.43 3.01
N MET A 317 23.80 15.14 2.14
CA MET A 317 25.06 15.81 2.45
C MET A 317 24.88 17.15 3.22
N ALA A 318 23.65 17.64 3.36
CA ALA A 318 23.40 18.85 4.14
C ALA A 318 23.68 18.62 5.64
N ASP A 319 23.42 17.40 6.13
CA ASP A 319 23.89 16.92 7.44
C ASP A 319 24.37 15.45 7.33
N PRO A 320 25.66 15.20 7.13
CA PRO A 320 26.20 13.84 7.01
C PRO A 320 25.99 12.96 8.25
N THR A 321 25.68 13.54 9.41
CA THR A 321 25.40 12.79 10.63
C THR A 321 23.98 12.23 10.69
N ALA A 322 23.08 12.72 9.87
CA ALA A 322 21.69 12.32 9.84
C ALA A 322 21.51 10.80 9.64
N LEU A 323 22.23 10.21 8.68
CA LEU A 323 22.20 8.77 8.44
C LEU A 323 22.73 7.98 9.63
N GLN A 324 23.79 8.45 10.30
CA GLN A 324 24.36 7.81 11.48
C GLN A 324 23.37 7.80 12.64
N VAL A 325 22.70 8.92 12.89
CA VAL A 325 21.66 9.05 13.92
C VAL A 325 20.49 8.11 13.63
N ALA A 326 20.02 8.05 12.39
CA ALA A 326 18.92 7.16 12.01
C ALA A 326 19.29 5.67 12.17
N VAL A 327 20.52 5.28 11.80
CA VAL A 327 21.01 3.91 11.97
C VAL A 327 21.18 3.56 13.44
N ALA A 328 21.79 4.45 14.25
CA ALA A 328 21.94 4.24 15.69
C ALA A 328 20.57 4.10 16.40
N ALA A 329 19.57 4.91 15.99
CA ALA A 329 18.21 4.78 16.52
C ALA A 329 17.55 3.45 16.13
N ALA A 330 17.80 2.95 14.90
CA ALA A 330 17.30 1.66 14.43
C ALA A 330 17.89 0.51 15.24
N GLU A 331 19.21 0.52 15.48
CA GLU A 331 19.91 -0.49 16.29
C GLU A 331 19.44 -0.46 17.75
N ALA A 332 19.32 0.74 18.33
CA ALA A 332 18.79 0.92 19.69
C ALA A 332 17.36 0.39 19.80
N ALA A 333 16.47 0.74 18.85
CA ALA A 333 15.08 0.27 18.85
C ALA A 333 14.98 -1.25 18.75
N GLN A 334 15.86 -1.87 17.97
CA GLN A 334 15.92 -3.34 17.84
C GLN A 334 16.43 -4.01 19.11
N LEU A 335 17.39 -3.38 19.81
CA LEU A 335 18.02 -3.93 21.00
C LEU A 335 17.11 -3.86 22.23
N ILE A 336 16.43 -2.70 22.43
CA ILE A 336 15.66 -2.44 23.65
C ILE A 336 14.17 -2.79 23.51
N GLY A 337 13.62 -2.76 22.28
CA GLY A 337 12.21 -3.06 22.04
C GLY A 337 11.23 -1.98 22.56
N MET A 338 9.94 -2.19 22.30
CA MET A 338 8.86 -1.32 22.82
C MET A 338 8.56 -1.69 24.29
N PRO A 339 8.14 -0.74 25.15
CA PRO A 339 7.77 0.64 24.80
C PRO A 339 8.94 1.65 24.74
N GLU A 340 10.12 1.32 25.22
CA GLU A 340 11.25 2.27 25.34
C GLU A 340 11.85 2.65 23.98
N ALA A 341 11.73 1.81 22.96
CA ALA A 341 12.21 2.10 21.58
C ALA A 341 11.64 3.39 20.98
N ARG A 342 10.48 3.87 21.50
CA ARG A 342 9.91 5.17 21.11
C ARG A 342 10.86 6.35 21.36
N ILE A 343 11.72 6.25 22.37
CA ILE A 343 12.61 7.35 22.77
C ILE A 343 13.71 7.58 21.73
N PRO A 344 14.55 6.60 21.34
CA PRO A 344 15.53 6.78 20.27
C PRO A 344 14.89 7.08 18.91
N LEU A 345 13.70 6.54 18.60
CA LEU A 345 12.98 6.88 17.38
C LEU A 345 12.52 8.35 17.38
N ALA A 346 12.04 8.87 18.52
CA ALA A 346 11.68 10.28 18.66
C ALA A 346 12.92 11.18 18.55
N GLN A 347 14.05 10.81 19.17
CA GLN A 347 15.31 11.55 19.05
C GLN A 347 15.76 11.66 17.60
N ALA A 348 15.75 10.55 16.83
CA ALA A 348 16.09 10.57 15.42
C ALA A 348 15.09 11.42 14.61
N THR A 349 13.79 11.33 14.89
CA THR A 349 12.75 12.15 14.25
C THR A 349 13.01 13.64 14.45
N ILE A 350 13.31 14.07 15.67
CA ILE A 350 13.63 15.47 15.99
C ILE A 350 14.88 15.91 15.22
N HIS A 351 15.94 15.10 15.25
CA HIS A 351 17.18 15.41 14.53
C HIS A 351 16.94 15.59 13.03
N LEU A 352 16.23 14.64 12.40
CA LEU A 352 15.94 14.68 10.97
C LEU A 352 14.99 15.83 10.60
N ALA A 353 13.99 16.13 11.41
CA ALA A 353 13.07 17.23 11.17
C ALA A 353 13.78 18.60 11.25
N THR A 354 14.72 18.76 12.17
CA THR A 354 15.45 20.01 12.38
C THR A 354 16.71 20.17 11.53
N ALA A 355 17.21 19.08 10.91
CA ALA A 355 18.37 19.11 10.01
C ALA A 355 18.09 19.95 8.75
N PRO A 356 19.12 20.61 8.17
CA PRO A 356 19.00 21.23 6.86
C PRO A 356 18.70 20.19 5.79
N LYS A 357 17.93 20.56 4.76
CA LYS A 357 17.44 19.65 3.72
C LYS A 357 18.21 19.83 2.42
N SER A 358 18.55 18.70 1.78
CA SER A 358 19.13 18.66 0.43
C SER A 358 18.71 17.39 -0.31
N PRO A 359 18.03 17.49 -1.46
CA PRO A 359 17.70 16.35 -2.31
C PRO A 359 18.83 15.96 -3.26
N SER A 360 20.03 16.54 -3.13
CA SER A 360 21.12 16.41 -4.09
C SER A 360 21.55 14.96 -4.32
N VAL A 361 21.53 14.13 -3.26
CA VAL A 361 21.93 12.71 -3.33
C VAL A 361 20.92 11.90 -4.14
N ILE A 362 19.64 12.00 -3.83
CA ILE A 362 18.58 11.28 -4.55
C ILE A 362 18.47 11.75 -6.00
N SER A 363 18.59 13.05 -6.24
CA SER A 363 18.56 13.61 -7.60
C SER A 363 19.73 13.10 -8.44
N ALA A 364 20.94 13.05 -7.86
CA ALA A 364 22.15 12.59 -8.56
C ALA A 364 22.04 11.12 -9.00
N ILE A 365 21.65 10.24 -8.10
CA ILE A 365 21.52 8.81 -8.44
C ILE A 365 20.37 8.56 -9.40
N THR A 366 19.23 9.22 -9.23
CA THR A 366 18.07 9.09 -10.12
C THR A 366 18.42 9.49 -11.55
N GLN A 367 19.14 10.60 -11.73
CA GLN A 367 19.57 11.05 -13.05
C GLN A 367 20.59 10.11 -13.69
N ALA A 368 21.56 9.60 -12.92
CA ALA A 368 22.50 8.61 -13.40
C ALA A 368 21.80 7.32 -13.83
N GLN A 369 20.85 6.84 -13.05
CA GLN A 369 20.03 5.67 -13.40
C GLN A 369 19.18 5.90 -14.65
N ALA A 370 18.61 7.09 -14.84
CA ALA A 370 17.84 7.43 -16.02
C ALA A 370 18.71 7.40 -17.30
N ASP A 371 19.94 7.91 -17.24
CA ASP A 371 20.86 7.84 -18.37
C ASP A 371 21.24 6.39 -18.71
N VAL A 372 21.52 5.55 -17.71
CA VAL A 372 21.77 4.11 -17.92
C VAL A 372 20.54 3.41 -18.52
N ALA A 373 19.35 3.68 -18.02
CA ALA A 373 18.11 3.11 -18.53
C ALA A 373 17.80 3.56 -19.97
N ALA A 374 18.23 4.77 -20.35
CA ALA A 374 18.14 5.29 -21.70
C ALA A 374 19.22 4.73 -22.67
N GLY A 375 20.04 3.78 -22.21
CA GLY A 375 21.11 3.16 -22.99
C GLY A 375 22.40 3.98 -23.10
N LYS A 376 22.53 5.08 -22.37
CA LYS A 376 23.75 5.88 -22.30
C LYS A 376 24.74 5.23 -21.32
N VAL A 377 25.25 4.08 -21.68
CA VAL A 377 26.18 3.33 -20.82
C VAL A 377 27.64 3.56 -21.21
N GLY A 378 27.93 3.72 -22.49
CA GLY A 378 29.27 3.89 -23.03
C GLY A 378 30.28 2.79 -22.68
N HIS A 379 31.47 2.88 -23.22
CA HIS A 379 32.54 1.97 -22.85
C HIS A 379 33.42 2.55 -21.75
N VAL A 380 33.78 1.74 -20.76
CA VAL A 380 34.74 2.16 -19.72
C VAL A 380 36.04 2.56 -20.41
N PRO A 381 36.58 3.77 -20.15
CA PRO A 381 37.86 4.22 -20.73
C PRO A 381 38.98 3.21 -20.56
N ALA A 382 39.79 2.96 -21.54
CA ALA A 382 40.79 1.88 -21.54
C ALA A 382 41.77 1.95 -20.36
N HIS A 383 42.18 3.15 -19.95
CA HIS A 383 43.06 3.36 -18.81
C HIS A 383 42.45 3.05 -17.47
N LEU A 384 41.12 3.02 -17.36
CA LEU A 384 40.37 2.66 -16.12
C LEU A 384 40.02 1.17 -16.04
N ARG A 385 40.23 0.41 -17.14
CA ARG A 385 39.92 -1.04 -17.14
C ARG A 385 40.92 -1.81 -16.30
N ASP A 386 40.49 -2.96 -15.78
CA ASP A 386 41.38 -3.82 -14.97
C ASP A 386 42.63 -4.25 -15.76
N GLY A 387 43.77 -4.03 -15.15
CA GLY A 387 45.09 -4.37 -15.68
C GLY A 387 45.79 -5.58 -15.00
N HIS A 388 45.12 -6.28 -14.05
CA HIS A 388 45.75 -7.28 -13.21
C HIS A 388 45.85 -8.67 -13.84
N TYR A 389 45.28 -8.92 -15.01
CA TYR A 389 45.33 -10.22 -15.69
C TYR A 389 46.40 -10.27 -16.78
N GLU A 390 46.92 -11.45 -17.07
CA GLU A 390 47.93 -11.65 -18.11
C GLU A 390 47.41 -11.26 -19.48
N GLY A 391 48.12 -10.36 -20.18
CA GLY A 391 47.69 -9.82 -21.50
C GLY A 391 46.85 -8.55 -21.46
N ALA A 392 46.39 -8.08 -20.29
CA ALA A 392 45.62 -6.86 -20.16
C ALA A 392 46.25 -5.64 -20.83
N LYS A 393 47.59 -5.47 -20.61
CA LYS A 393 48.36 -4.38 -21.24
C LYS A 393 48.45 -4.49 -22.74
N LYS A 394 48.45 -5.70 -23.33
CA LYS A 394 48.44 -5.91 -24.79
C LYS A 394 47.11 -5.49 -25.40
N LEU A 395 46.04 -5.50 -24.65
CA LEU A 395 44.68 -5.02 -24.98
C LEU A 395 44.52 -3.52 -24.72
N GLY A 396 45.54 -2.81 -24.22
CA GLY A 396 45.50 -1.40 -23.89
C GLY A 396 44.84 -1.10 -22.56
N ASN A 397 44.49 -2.12 -21.73
CA ASN A 397 43.85 -1.91 -20.45
C ASN A 397 44.86 -1.39 -19.44
N ALA A 398 44.43 -0.45 -18.58
CA ALA A 398 45.23 0.24 -17.55
C ALA A 398 46.45 1.01 -18.12
N VAL A 399 46.57 1.17 -19.46
CA VAL A 399 47.66 1.95 -20.05
C VAL A 399 47.28 3.43 -20.02
N GLY A 400 48.21 4.24 -19.41
CA GLY A 400 48.00 5.68 -19.31
C GLY A 400 47.20 6.13 -18.08
N TYR A 401 46.84 5.23 -17.16
CA TYR A 401 46.23 5.64 -15.93
C TYR A 401 47.20 6.45 -15.05
N VAL A 402 46.78 7.64 -14.65
CA VAL A 402 47.55 8.53 -13.78
C VAL A 402 47.03 8.35 -12.36
N TYR A 403 47.93 7.92 -11.46
CA TYR A 403 47.56 7.64 -10.07
C TYR A 403 47.46 8.95 -9.27
N PRO A 404 46.27 9.30 -8.75
CA PRO A 404 46.05 10.63 -8.12
C PRO A 404 46.93 10.86 -6.86
N HIS A 405 47.33 9.83 -6.15
CA HIS A 405 48.19 9.96 -4.96
C HIS A 405 49.62 10.36 -5.28
N ASP A 406 50.07 10.27 -6.55
CA ASP A 406 51.37 10.77 -6.97
C ASP A 406 51.38 12.30 -7.15
N ASP A 407 50.22 12.94 -7.23
CA ASP A 407 50.07 14.39 -7.28
C ASP A 407 49.86 14.97 -5.85
N PRO A 408 50.65 15.97 -5.42
CA PRO A 408 50.50 16.60 -4.10
C PRO A 408 49.09 17.13 -3.79
N ARG A 409 48.28 17.38 -4.79
CA ARG A 409 46.90 17.84 -4.64
C ARG A 409 45.93 16.67 -4.44
N GLY A 410 46.34 15.43 -4.67
CA GLY A 410 45.51 14.23 -4.64
C GLY A 410 44.47 14.20 -5.76
N VAL A 411 44.60 15.05 -6.77
CA VAL A 411 43.65 15.18 -7.91
C VAL A 411 44.44 15.43 -9.18
N VAL A 412 44.08 14.69 -10.23
CA VAL A 412 44.77 14.77 -11.55
C VAL A 412 43.76 15.03 -12.64
N GLU A 413 44.26 15.62 -13.77
CA GLU A 413 43.50 15.74 -14.99
C GLU A 413 43.43 14.38 -15.66
N GLN A 414 42.24 13.77 -15.67
CA GLN A 414 42.01 12.47 -16.29
C GLN A 414 40.54 12.29 -16.57
N GLN A 415 40.18 11.65 -17.67
CA GLN A 415 38.81 11.28 -18.01
C GLN A 415 38.39 10.06 -17.18
N TYR A 416 37.26 10.15 -16.51
CA TYR A 416 36.68 9.04 -15.72
C TYR A 416 35.35 8.53 -16.32
N LEU A 417 34.58 9.39 -16.99
CA LEU A 417 33.35 8.99 -17.65
C LEU A 417 33.63 8.41 -19.03
N PRO A 418 32.75 7.51 -19.54
CA PRO A 418 32.73 7.14 -20.93
C PRO A 418 32.65 8.37 -21.89
N ASP A 419 33.12 8.23 -23.13
CA ASP A 419 33.15 9.31 -24.12
C ASP A 419 31.75 9.91 -24.35
N GLU A 420 30.72 9.06 -24.40
CA GLU A 420 29.33 9.47 -24.63
C GLU A 420 28.73 10.28 -23.44
N LEU A 421 29.37 10.18 -22.26
CA LEU A 421 28.96 10.89 -21.05
C LEU A 421 29.94 11.98 -20.63
N GLU A 422 30.94 12.26 -21.47
CA GLU A 422 31.93 13.32 -21.19
C GLU A 422 31.20 14.65 -20.92
N GLY A 423 31.50 15.29 -19.81
CA GLY A 423 30.86 16.54 -19.38
C GLY A 423 29.57 16.40 -18.61
N SER A 424 29.00 15.20 -18.47
CA SER A 424 27.82 14.99 -17.65
C SER A 424 28.05 15.39 -16.19
N VAL A 425 27.01 15.94 -15.57
CA VAL A 425 27.01 16.37 -14.17
C VAL A 425 25.78 15.76 -13.51
N TYR A 426 25.96 14.86 -12.56
CA TYR A 426 24.87 14.23 -11.80
C TYR A 426 24.71 14.88 -10.41
N TYR A 427 25.81 15.06 -9.71
CA TYR A 427 25.76 15.61 -8.36
C TYR A 427 25.86 17.14 -8.40
N GLU A 428 24.79 17.82 -8.05
CA GLU A 428 24.72 19.26 -7.89
C GLU A 428 24.44 19.59 -6.41
N PRO A 429 25.49 19.93 -5.63
CA PRO A 429 25.31 20.22 -4.21
C PRO A 429 24.52 21.52 -4.00
N THR A 430 23.77 21.55 -2.88
CA THR A 430 23.13 22.77 -2.39
C THR A 430 24.08 23.58 -1.52
N ASP A 431 23.72 24.82 -1.23
CA ASP A 431 24.44 25.67 -0.27
C ASP A 431 23.89 25.51 1.16
N HIS A 432 23.13 24.43 1.43
CA HIS A 432 22.51 24.15 2.71
C HIS A 432 23.44 23.36 3.64
N GLY A 433 23.44 23.72 4.93
CA GLY A 433 24.13 22.98 5.99
C GLY A 433 25.61 22.70 5.68
N ALA A 434 26.04 21.48 5.98
CA ALA A 434 27.43 21.03 5.73
C ALA A 434 27.75 20.90 4.23
N GLU A 435 26.76 20.72 3.37
CA GLU A 435 26.94 20.55 1.93
C GLU A 435 27.47 21.83 1.27
N LYS A 436 27.27 22.99 1.88
CA LYS A 436 27.84 24.25 1.43
C LYS A 436 29.36 24.17 1.22
N ARG A 437 30.06 23.40 2.05
CA ARG A 437 31.51 23.21 1.86
C ARG A 437 31.82 22.53 0.52
N VAL A 438 31.01 21.54 0.14
CA VAL A 438 31.15 20.87 -1.16
C VAL A 438 30.76 21.79 -2.29
N TYR A 439 29.66 22.54 -2.14
CA TYR A 439 29.21 23.55 -3.10
C TYR A 439 30.32 24.55 -3.43
N ASP A 440 31.03 25.07 -2.43
CA ASP A 440 32.06 26.11 -2.60
C ASP A 440 33.31 25.59 -3.35
N TYR A 441 33.64 24.29 -3.34
CA TYR A 441 34.85 23.79 -4.02
C TYR A 441 34.63 22.83 -5.18
N ILE A 442 33.42 22.24 -5.37
CA ILE A 442 33.19 21.22 -6.40
C ILE A 442 33.49 21.69 -7.81
N GLY A 443 33.21 22.95 -8.10
CA GLY A 443 33.53 23.57 -9.40
C GLY A 443 35.01 23.59 -9.69
N ARG A 444 35.85 23.91 -8.67
CA ARG A 444 37.32 23.86 -8.79
C ARG A 444 37.81 22.42 -8.97
N LEU A 445 37.26 21.48 -8.21
CA LEU A 445 37.59 20.06 -8.36
C LEU A 445 37.33 19.56 -9.77
N ARG A 446 36.14 19.83 -10.30
CA ARG A 446 35.76 19.48 -11.69
C ARG A 446 36.65 20.14 -12.73
N SER A 447 37.07 21.39 -12.53
CA SER A 447 37.96 22.09 -13.47
C SER A 447 39.37 21.46 -13.49
N ILE A 448 39.86 20.91 -12.41
CA ILE A 448 41.13 20.19 -12.38
C ILE A 448 40.99 18.85 -13.09
N ILE A 449 39.96 18.07 -12.78
CA ILE A 449 39.72 16.72 -13.33
C ILE A 449 39.51 16.77 -14.84
N ARG A 450 38.71 17.74 -15.33
CA ARG A 450 38.31 17.83 -16.73
C ARG A 450 39.21 18.74 -17.61
N GLY A 451 40.27 19.32 -17.02
CA GLY A 451 41.07 20.34 -17.65
C GLY A 451 40.30 21.64 -17.90
N LYS A 452 40.93 22.63 -18.51
CA LYS A 452 40.33 23.94 -18.84
C LYS A 452 39.33 23.91 -20.03
N ARG A 453 38.66 22.81 -20.29
CA ARG A 453 37.60 22.77 -21.29
C ARG A 453 36.38 23.49 -20.72
N ALA A 454 35.94 24.53 -21.40
CA ALA A 454 34.78 25.33 -21.08
C ALA A 454 33.52 24.43 -20.96
N PRO A 455 32.59 24.70 -20.02
CA PRO A 455 31.34 23.94 -19.93
C PRO A 455 30.59 24.06 -21.26
N GLY A 456 30.22 22.92 -21.85
CA GLY A 456 29.39 22.89 -23.06
C GLY A 456 28.08 23.64 -22.77
N LYS A 457 27.73 24.57 -23.67
CA LYS A 457 26.50 25.35 -23.65
C LYS A 457 25.29 24.46 -23.89
N ASN A 458 24.85 23.69 -22.89
CA ASN A 458 23.56 22.99 -22.95
C ASN A 458 22.95 22.79 -21.51
N ALA A 459 22.97 23.85 -20.71
CA ALA A 459 22.10 23.91 -19.55
C ALA A 459 20.88 24.79 -19.89
N ARG A 460 19.89 24.22 -20.58
CA ARG A 460 18.54 24.81 -20.57
C ARG A 460 17.88 24.44 -19.26
N ARG A 461 17.69 25.44 -18.40
CA ARG A 461 16.77 25.34 -17.26
C ARG A 461 15.36 25.07 -17.79
N PRO A 462 14.61 24.10 -17.28
CA PRO A 462 13.15 24.12 -17.40
C PRO A 462 12.59 25.19 -16.48
N GLN A 463 11.66 25.95 -17.01
CA GLN A 463 10.77 26.87 -16.26
C GLN A 463 9.75 26.07 -15.44
#